data_5f734c66074a673832a4ccb02fcfbf27
#
_entry.id   5f734c66074a673832a4ccb02fcfbf27
#
_cell.length_a   1.000
_cell.length_b   1.000
_cell.length_c   1.000
_cell.angle_alpha   90.00
_cell.angle_beta   90.00
_cell.angle_gamma   90.00
#
_symmetry.space_group_name_H-M   'P 1'
#
loop_
_entity.id
_entity.type
_entity.pdbx_description
1 polymer ?
#
loop_
_entity_poly.entity_id
_entity_poly.type
_entity_poly.pdbx_seq_one_letter_code
_entity_poly.pdbx_strand_id
1 'polypeptide(L)'
;MRTLARFTLFLVAAALVLDAGAAAAEQWGGIEPGETTMAVVKSLRGTPTRTAKQKVDGYDTEEWVYEDAKAPAGIRRLTVDFGLVTPSGYRPDLVRSLKLDPKPGAFDKESITTGWGAPAGVGKDGEVDFFFYKEGLFVYFAKDGHGVATMTFTPPQPPPPGTPLPR
;
A
#
# COMPACT_ATOMS: atom_id res chain seq x y z
N MET A 1 -66.90 34.19 3.21
CA MET A 1 -66.35 32.94 2.67
C MET A 1 -64.82 32.95 2.81
N ARG A 2 -64.31 32.24 3.76
CA ARG A 2 -62.85 32.21 4.07
C ARG A 2 -62.29 30.85 3.60
N THR A 3 -61.44 30.86 2.56
CA THR A 3 -60.77 29.68 1.99
C THR A 3 -59.46 29.45 2.75
N LEU A 4 -59.40 28.36 3.51
CA LEU A 4 -58.19 27.88 4.18
C LEU A 4 -57.31 27.14 3.19
N ALA A 5 -56.10 27.70 2.89
CA ALA A 5 -55.07 27.03 2.15
C ALA A 5 -54.27 26.10 3.11
N ARG A 6 -54.35 24.81 2.85
CA ARG A 6 -53.52 23.77 3.54
C ARG A 6 -52.16 23.75 2.90
N PHE A 7 -51.12 24.21 3.61
CA PHE A 7 -49.73 23.98 3.27
C PHE A 7 -49.31 22.56 3.74
N THR A 8 -49.07 21.68 2.80
CA THR A 8 -48.52 20.38 3.08
C THR A 8 -46.99 20.50 3.03
N LEU A 9 -46.36 20.41 4.18
CA LEU A 9 -44.90 20.44 4.34
C LEU A 9 -44.33 19.05 3.97
N PHE A 10 -43.70 18.93 2.80
CA PHE A 10 -42.95 17.72 2.44
C PHE A 10 -41.58 17.77 3.12
N LEU A 11 -41.41 16.92 4.13
CA LEU A 11 -40.12 16.67 4.77
C LEU A 11 -39.32 15.71 3.89
N VAL A 12 -38.38 16.22 3.08
CA VAL A 12 -37.43 15.39 2.33
C VAL A 12 -36.29 15.01 3.32
N ALA A 13 -36.36 13.79 3.83
CA ALA A 13 -35.28 13.20 4.57
C ALA A 13 -34.15 12.84 3.57
N ALA A 14 -33.11 13.66 3.49
CA ALA A 14 -31.88 13.33 2.79
C ALA A 14 -31.14 12.27 3.61
N ALA A 15 -31.21 11.01 3.18
CA ALA A 15 -30.36 9.96 3.68
C ALA A 15 -28.93 10.24 3.21
N LEU A 16 -28.06 10.71 4.11
CA LEU A 16 -26.62 10.69 3.90
C LEU A 16 -26.16 9.23 3.89
N VAL A 17 -25.98 8.67 2.70
CA VAL A 17 -25.25 7.44 2.51
C VAL A 17 -23.78 7.81 2.76
N LEU A 18 -23.26 7.49 3.94
CA LEU A 18 -21.83 7.45 4.18
C LEU A 18 -21.30 6.25 3.37
N ASP A 19 -20.81 6.52 2.17
CA ASP A 19 -19.93 5.61 1.49
C ASP A 19 -18.70 5.44 2.40
N ALA A 20 -18.64 4.32 3.10
CA ALA A 20 -17.39 3.84 3.66
C ALA A 20 -16.54 3.40 2.46
N GLY A 21 -15.91 4.35 1.80
CA GLY A 21 -14.97 4.09 0.72
C GLY A 21 -13.94 3.11 1.26
N ALA A 22 -13.80 1.96 0.59
CA ALA A 22 -12.68 1.08 0.87
C ALA A 22 -11.40 1.92 0.79
N ALA A 23 -10.59 1.89 1.86
CA ALA A 23 -9.31 2.58 1.85
C ALA A 23 -8.52 2.05 0.64
N ALA A 24 -8.16 2.93 -0.29
CA ALA A 24 -7.31 2.57 -1.41
C ALA A 24 -5.94 2.15 -0.84
N ALA A 25 -5.32 1.13 -1.45
CA ALA A 25 -3.98 0.74 -1.07
C ALA A 25 -2.99 1.86 -1.41
N GLU A 26 -1.94 2.00 -0.59
CA GLU A 26 -0.84 2.88 -0.94
C GLU A 26 -0.17 2.41 -2.22
N GLN A 27 0.12 3.36 -3.11
CA GLN A 27 0.74 3.07 -4.40
C GLN A 27 2.15 3.67 -4.49
N TRP A 28 2.99 3.07 -5.29
CA TRP A 28 4.27 3.62 -5.65
C TRP A 28 4.56 3.48 -7.14
N GLY A 29 4.86 4.60 -7.79
CA GLY A 29 5.22 4.62 -9.20
C GLY A 29 4.15 4.05 -10.14
N GLY A 30 2.88 4.18 -9.81
CA GLY A 30 1.74 3.67 -10.57
C GLY A 30 1.44 2.17 -10.33
N ILE A 31 2.05 1.57 -9.31
CA ILE A 31 1.79 0.18 -8.89
C ILE A 31 1.07 0.21 -7.56
N GLU A 32 -0.14 -0.32 -7.53
CA GLU A 32 -1.02 -0.45 -6.36
C GLU A 32 -1.26 -1.93 -6.07
N PRO A 33 -0.80 -2.46 -4.92
CA PRO A 33 -1.06 -3.84 -4.54
C PRO A 33 -2.56 -4.12 -4.39
N GLY A 34 -2.98 -5.27 -4.92
CA GLY A 34 -4.40 -5.65 -4.94
C GLY A 34 -5.16 -5.22 -6.20
N GLU A 35 -4.67 -4.22 -6.94
CA GLU A 35 -5.32 -3.69 -8.13
C GLU A 35 -4.47 -3.87 -9.40
N THR A 36 -3.17 -3.59 -9.30
CA THR A 36 -2.25 -3.62 -10.46
C THR A 36 -1.96 -5.06 -10.90
N THR A 37 -2.05 -5.31 -12.20
CA THR A 37 -1.72 -6.60 -12.78
C THR A 37 -0.28 -6.69 -13.26
N MET A 38 0.21 -7.91 -13.46
CA MET A 38 1.52 -8.23 -14.04
C MET A 38 1.73 -7.53 -15.41
N ALA A 39 0.69 -7.47 -16.24
CA ALA A 39 0.74 -6.79 -17.53
C ALA A 39 0.99 -5.28 -17.40
N VAL A 40 0.34 -4.64 -16.42
CA VAL A 40 0.53 -3.20 -16.12
C VAL A 40 1.93 -2.95 -15.57
N VAL A 41 2.43 -3.78 -14.64
CA VAL A 41 3.81 -3.67 -14.15
C VAL A 41 4.81 -3.76 -15.28
N LYS A 42 4.62 -4.71 -16.21
CA LYS A 42 5.48 -4.85 -17.39
C LYS A 42 5.44 -3.62 -18.30
N SER A 43 4.28 -3.01 -18.47
CA SER A 43 4.12 -1.77 -19.23
C SER A 43 4.84 -0.58 -18.58
N LEU A 44 4.77 -0.46 -17.25
CA LEU A 44 5.36 0.64 -16.49
C LEU A 44 6.87 0.51 -16.31
N ARG A 45 7.38 -0.72 -16.13
CA ARG A 45 8.77 -0.99 -15.71
C ARG A 45 9.59 -1.76 -16.74
N GLY A 46 8.95 -2.30 -17.78
CA GLY A 46 9.60 -3.16 -18.76
C GLY A 46 9.91 -4.55 -18.22
N THR A 47 10.88 -5.22 -18.83
CA THR A 47 11.30 -6.57 -18.43
C THR A 47 12.13 -6.51 -17.15
N PRO A 48 11.82 -7.30 -16.11
CA PRO A 48 12.58 -7.32 -14.87
C PRO A 48 14.04 -7.80 -15.11
N THR A 49 14.91 -7.58 -14.13
CA THR A 49 16.28 -8.10 -14.14
C THR A 49 16.26 -9.61 -13.97
N ARG A 50 15.41 -10.12 -13.08
CA ARG A 50 15.17 -11.55 -12.87
C ARG A 50 13.75 -11.82 -12.42
N THR A 51 13.30 -13.05 -12.63
CA THR A 51 12.04 -13.58 -12.14
C THR A 51 12.28 -14.86 -11.35
N ALA A 52 11.42 -15.13 -10.37
CA ALA A 52 11.44 -16.39 -9.63
C ALA A 52 10.00 -16.88 -9.43
N LYS A 53 9.80 -18.18 -9.62
CA LYS A 53 8.54 -18.85 -9.24
C LYS A 53 8.69 -19.40 -7.84
N GLN A 54 7.68 -19.27 -7.04
CA GLN A 54 7.66 -19.74 -5.66
C GLN A 54 6.26 -20.23 -5.30
N LYS A 55 6.12 -20.87 -4.15
CA LYS A 55 4.83 -21.31 -3.63
C LYS A 55 4.60 -20.63 -2.27
N VAL A 56 3.45 -19.95 -2.15
CA VAL A 56 3.06 -19.26 -0.92
C VAL A 56 1.65 -19.74 -0.56
N ASP A 57 1.48 -20.27 0.64
CA ASP A 57 0.20 -20.79 1.15
C ASP A 57 -0.47 -21.82 0.20
N GLY A 58 0.36 -22.61 -0.51
CA GLY A 58 -0.12 -23.61 -1.46
C GLY A 58 -0.38 -23.11 -2.88
N TYR A 59 -0.35 -21.80 -3.12
CA TYR A 59 -0.54 -21.18 -4.43
C TYR A 59 0.78 -20.96 -5.14
N ASP A 60 0.80 -21.19 -6.46
CA ASP A 60 1.95 -20.82 -7.29
C ASP A 60 1.97 -19.30 -7.49
N THR A 61 3.09 -18.67 -7.12
CA THR A 61 3.31 -17.23 -7.15
C THR A 61 4.52 -16.89 -7.99
N GLU A 62 4.69 -15.63 -8.37
CA GLU A 62 5.84 -15.16 -9.13
C GLU A 62 6.40 -13.88 -8.50
N GLU A 63 7.74 -13.78 -8.46
CA GLU A 63 8.48 -12.60 -8.01
C GLU A 63 9.21 -11.98 -9.21
N TRP A 64 9.12 -10.68 -9.37
CA TRP A 64 9.92 -9.91 -10.32
C TRP A 64 10.84 -8.93 -9.58
N VAL A 65 12.11 -8.92 -9.98
CA VAL A 65 13.11 -8.04 -9.39
C VAL A 65 13.70 -7.12 -10.44
N TYR A 66 13.74 -5.84 -10.10
CA TYR A 66 14.37 -4.76 -10.86
C TYR A 66 15.52 -4.20 -10.04
N GLU A 67 16.76 -4.37 -10.52
CA GLU A 67 17.97 -3.91 -9.84
C GLU A 67 18.98 -3.36 -10.86
N ASP A 68 20.01 -2.72 -10.37
CA ASP A 68 21.05 -2.07 -11.17
C ASP A 68 20.47 -1.02 -12.13
N ALA A 69 20.75 -1.13 -13.43
CA ALA A 69 20.27 -0.19 -14.44
C ALA A 69 18.74 -0.20 -14.64
N LYS A 70 18.06 -1.25 -14.17
CA LYS A 70 16.59 -1.37 -14.24
C LYS A 70 15.89 -0.91 -12.95
N ALA A 71 16.63 -0.69 -11.88
CA ALA A 71 16.08 -0.14 -10.66
C ALA A 71 15.61 1.31 -10.88
N PRO A 72 14.48 1.71 -10.30
CA PRO A 72 14.04 3.11 -10.35
C PRO A 72 15.04 4.05 -9.68
N ALA A 73 15.01 5.34 -10.06
CA ALA A 73 15.88 6.36 -9.47
C ALA A 73 15.71 6.40 -7.93
N GLY A 74 16.82 6.48 -7.20
CA GLY A 74 16.83 6.45 -5.73
C GLY A 74 16.60 5.08 -5.09
N ILE A 75 16.25 4.06 -5.88
CA ILE A 75 16.03 2.69 -5.41
C ILE A 75 17.21 1.81 -5.85
N ARG A 76 17.69 0.97 -4.95
CA ARG A 76 18.70 -0.05 -5.24
C ARG A 76 18.06 -1.30 -5.82
N ARG A 77 16.91 -1.69 -5.28
CA ARG A 77 16.12 -2.86 -5.71
C ARG A 77 14.64 -2.60 -5.52
N LEU A 78 13.88 -2.95 -6.53
CA LEU A 78 12.43 -3.06 -6.49
C LEU A 78 12.07 -4.53 -6.67
N THR A 79 11.29 -5.08 -5.73
CA THR A 79 10.72 -6.43 -5.82
C THR A 79 9.22 -6.32 -5.93
N VAL A 80 8.62 -7.01 -6.88
CA VAL A 80 7.16 -7.10 -7.07
C VAL A 80 6.76 -8.55 -6.95
N ASP A 81 5.95 -8.85 -5.94
CA ASP A 81 5.36 -10.18 -5.73
C ASP A 81 3.97 -10.23 -6.32
N PHE A 82 3.69 -11.29 -7.08
CA PHE A 82 2.39 -11.55 -7.69
C PHE A 82 1.70 -12.74 -7.03
N GLY A 83 0.39 -12.83 -7.24
CA GLY A 83 -0.44 -13.89 -6.72
C GLY A 83 -1.11 -13.50 -5.39
N LEU A 84 -2.37 -13.10 -5.48
CA LEU A 84 -3.16 -12.63 -4.34
C LEU A 84 -4.46 -13.44 -4.24
N VAL A 85 -4.79 -13.87 -3.02
CA VAL A 85 -6.11 -14.42 -2.71
C VAL A 85 -7.06 -13.26 -2.45
N THR A 86 -8.12 -13.18 -3.24
CA THR A 86 -9.17 -12.17 -3.12
C THR A 86 -10.49 -12.82 -2.68
N PRO A 87 -11.52 -12.05 -2.28
CA PRO A 87 -12.85 -12.60 -2.01
C PRO A 87 -13.45 -13.40 -3.18
N SER A 88 -13.06 -13.10 -4.42
CA SER A 88 -13.49 -13.79 -5.63
C SER A 88 -12.60 -14.97 -6.03
N GLY A 89 -11.57 -15.28 -5.26
CA GLY A 89 -10.64 -16.38 -5.50
C GLY A 89 -9.20 -15.93 -5.72
N TYR A 90 -8.34 -16.89 -6.05
CA TYR A 90 -6.92 -16.64 -6.29
C TYR A 90 -6.69 -15.96 -7.65
N ARG A 91 -5.92 -14.88 -7.65
CA ARG A 91 -5.54 -14.10 -8.83
C ARG A 91 -4.01 -14.12 -8.98
N PRO A 92 -3.47 -14.97 -9.85
CA PRO A 92 -2.03 -15.14 -10.02
C PRO A 92 -1.33 -13.92 -10.63
N ASP A 93 -2.07 -13.07 -11.32
CA ASP A 93 -1.61 -11.90 -12.06
C ASP A 93 -1.59 -10.60 -11.24
N LEU A 94 -2.27 -10.56 -10.07
CA LEU A 94 -2.34 -9.36 -9.24
C LEU A 94 -1.07 -9.17 -8.40
N VAL A 95 -0.61 -7.94 -8.30
CA VAL A 95 0.44 -7.55 -7.36
C VAL A 95 -0.06 -7.79 -5.94
N ARG A 96 0.64 -8.65 -5.21
CA ARG A 96 0.42 -8.95 -3.80
C ARG A 96 1.19 -7.98 -2.90
N SER A 97 2.43 -7.70 -3.26
CA SER A 97 3.26 -6.76 -2.54
C SER A 97 4.30 -6.09 -3.44
N LEU A 98 4.72 -4.92 -3.01
CA LEU A 98 5.78 -4.14 -3.64
C LEU A 98 6.80 -3.80 -2.57
N LYS A 99 8.05 -4.24 -2.73
CA LYS A 99 9.12 -3.97 -1.79
C LYS A 99 10.19 -3.09 -2.46
N LEU A 100 10.52 -1.99 -1.80
CA LEU A 100 11.59 -1.07 -2.20
C LEU A 100 12.73 -1.16 -1.20
N ASP A 101 13.94 -1.37 -1.71
CA ASP A 101 15.17 -1.18 -0.97
C ASP A 101 15.83 0.12 -1.48
N PRO A 102 15.67 1.26 -0.78
CA PRO A 102 16.25 2.52 -1.21
C PRO A 102 17.78 2.50 -1.22
N LYS A 103 18.38 3.40 -1.98
CA LYS A 103 19.80 3.74 -1.83
C LYS A 103 20.00 4.48 -0.52
N PRO A 104 21.16 4.32 0.14
CA PRO A 104 21.45 5.06 1.36
C PRO A 104 21.23 6.58 1.17
N GLY A 105 20.50 7.21 2.09
CA GLY A 105 20.19 8.64 2.05
C GLY A 105 19.11 9.06 1.06
N ALA A 106 18.47 8.13 0.33
CA ALA A 106 17.38 8.48 -0.59
C ALA A 106 16.08 8.89 0.14
N PHE A 107 15.82 8.28 1.29
CA PHE A 107 14.68 8.58 2.16
C PHE A 107 15.08 8.54 3.62
N ASP A 108 14.45 9.40 4.41
CA ASP A 108 14.54 9.48 5.86
C ASP A 108 13.14 9.66 6.49
N LYS A 109 13.08 9.73 7.82
CA LYS A 109 11.81 9.92 8.54
C LYS A 109 11.05 11.17 8.12
N GLU A 110 11.77 12.26 7.85
CA GLU A 110 11.16 13.53 7.46
C GLU A 110 10.54 13.44 6.05
N SER A 111 11.27 12.90 5.08
CA SER A 111 10.76 12.70 3.72
C SER A 111 9.57 11.75 3.67
N ILE A 112 9.58 10.69 4.51
CA ILE A 112 8.44 9.76 4.63
C ILE A 112 7.21 10.49 5.20
N THR A 113 7.35 11.22 6.32
CA THR A 113 6.21 11.93 6.91
C THR A 113 5.73 13.10 6.06
N THR A 114 6.61 13.72 5.29
CA THR A 114 6.22 14.75 4.30
C THR A 114 5.44 14.15 3.13
N GLY A 115 5.83 12.96 2.65
CA GLY A 115 5.20 12.30 1.50
C GLY A 115 3.91 11.57 1.84
N TRP A 116 3.86 10.88 2.99
CA TRP A 116 2.73 10.03 3.38
C TRP A 116 1.98 10.50 4.63
N GLY A 117 2.39 11.65 5.21
CA GLY A 117 1.77 12.15 6.43
C GLY A 117 2.22 11.44 7.70
N ALA A 118 1.47 11.65 8.79
CA ALA A 118 1.73 10.99 10.05
C ALA A 118 1.39 9.49 9.96
N PRO A 119 2.27 8.59 10.45
CA PRO A 119 1.98 7.15 10.43
C PRO A 119 0.79 6.83 11.35
N ALA A 120 0.02 5.82 10.99
CA ALA A 120 -1.06 5.28 11.82
C ALA A 120 -0.53 4.57 13.07
N GLY A 121 0.70 4.11 13.04
CA GLY A 121 1.39 3.51 14.17
C GLY A 121 2.88 3.49 13.99
N VAL A 122 3.59 3.40 15.10
CA VAL A 122 5.05 3.23 15.16
C VAL A 122 5.35 1.99 16.00
N GLY A 123 6.41 1.28 15.66
CA GLY A 123 6.76 0.06 16.39
C GLY A 123 8.21 -0.34 16.18
N LYS A 124 8.55 -1.50 16.74
CA LYS A 124 9.85 -2.15 16.57
C LYS A 124 9.65 -3.60 16.13
N ASP A 125 10.49 -4.01 15.18
CA ASP A 125 10.67 -5.41 14.82
C ASP A 125 12.11 -5.79 15.18
N GLY A 126 12.28 -6.46 16.34
CA GLY A 126 13.57 -6.61 16.98
C GLY A 126 14.17 -5.24 17.36
N GLU A 127 15.32 -4.90 16.77
CA GLU A 127 16.01 -3.62 16.99
C GLU A 127 15.63 -2.56 15.93
N VAL A 128 14.81 -2.89 14.94
CA VAL A 128 14.50 -2.03 13.80
C VAL A 128 13.21 -1.27 14.07
N ASP A 129 13.27 0.06 14.02
CA ASP A 129 12.07 0.91 14.07
C ASP A 129 11.28 0.81 12.76
N PHE A 130 9.96 0.84 12.84
CA PHE A 130 9.11 0.94 11.66
C PHE A 130 7.94 1.90 11.84
N PHE A 131 7.47 2.46 10.71
CA PHE A 131 6.19 3.14 10.59
C PHE A 131 5.19 2.24 9.87
N PHE A 132 3.94 2.32 10.31
CA PHE A 132 2.81 1.63 9.70
C PHE A 132 1.77 2.65 9.24
N TYR A 133 1.26 2.47 8.02
CA TYR A 133 0.15 3.21 7.42
C TYR A 133 -1.00 2.24 7.12
N LYS A 134 -2.23 2.62 7.44
CA LYS A 134 -3.43 1.75 7.32
C LYS A 134 -3.69 1.30 5.88
N GLU A 135 -3.27 2.10 4.94
CA GLU A 135 -3.37 1.90 3.50
C GLU A 135 -2.43 0.80 3.00
N GLY A 136 -1.63 0.21 3.89
CA GLY A 136 -0.78 -0.95 3.61
C GLY A 136 0.70 -0.64 3.40
N LEU A 137 1.17 0.56 3.77
CA LEU A 137 2.60 0.88 3.74
C LEU A 137 3.27 0.59 5.08
N PHE A 138 4.38 -0.14 5.02
CA PHE A 138 5.33 -0.35 6.12
C PHE A 138 6.68 0.25 5.73
N VAL A 139 7.25 1.08 6.58
CA VAL A 139 8.56 1.69 6.39
C VAL A 139 9.48 1.27 7.51
N TYR A 140 10.50 0.49 7.19
CA TYR A 140 11.53 0.05 8.13
C TYR A 140 12.75 0.95 8.03
N PHE A 141 13.24 1.38 9.17
CA PHE A 141 14.41 2.27 9.24
C PHE A 141 15.70 1.47 9.42
N ALA A 142 16.80 2.07 9.03
CA ALA A 142 18.13 1.52 9.29
C ALA A 142 18.44 1.53 10.80
N LYS A 143 19.47 0.81 11.21
CA LYS A 143 19.87 0.73 12.63
C LYS A 143 20.26 2.08 13.24
N ASP A 144 20.63 3.05 12.40
CA ASP A 144 20.89 4.43 12.83
C ASP A 144 19.60 5.19 13.22
N GLY A 145 18.43 4.60 12.92
CA GLY A 145 17.13 5.17 13.21
C GLY A 145 16.70 6.34 12.31
N HIS A 146 17.49 6.70 11.30
CA HIS A 146 17.26 7.87 10.44
C HIS A 146 16.92 7.49 9.00
N GLY A 147 17.80 6.74 8.33
CA GLY A 147 17.61 6.35 6.95
C GLY A 147 16.56 5.25 6.80
N VAL A 148 15.86 5.23 5.66
CA VAL A 148 14.94 4.14 5.31
C VAL A 148 15.72 2.97 4.73
N ALA A 149 15.56 1.79 5.34
CA ALA A 149 16.17 0.54 4.88
C ALA A 149 15.29 -0.16 3.85
N THR A 150 13.98 -0.20 4.11
CA THR A 150 13.00 -0.91 3.26
C THR A 150 11.63 -0.25 3.40
N MET A 151 10.89 -0.20 2.28
CA MET A 151 9.48 0.14 2.24
C MET A 151 8.72 -1.04 1.63
N THR A 152 7.63 -1.46 2.26
CA THR A 152 6.78 -2.54 1.76
C THR A 152 5.36 -2.03 1.62
N PHE A 153 4.81 -2.16 0.41
CA PHE A 153 3.42 -1.83 0.09
C PHE A 153 2.64 -3.13 -0.07
N THR A 154 1.49 -3.21 0.56
CA THR A 154 0.55 -4.34 0.49
C THR A 154 -0.86 -3.79 0.30
N PRO A 155 -1.86 -4.61 -0.01
CA PRO A 155 -3.25 -4.20 0.18
C PRO A 155 -3.48 -3.71 1.61
N PRO A 156 -4.49 -2.84 1.88
CA PRO A 156 -4.79 -2.33 3.20
C PRO A 156 -4.87 -3.44 4.26
N GLN A 157 -4.20 -3.22 5.37
CA GLN A 157 -4.07 -4.21 6.46
C GLN A 157 -4.54 -3.61 7.78
N PRO A 158 -5.13 -4.40 8.69
CA PRO A 158 -5.27 -3.97 10.07
C PRO A 158 -3.87 -3.75 10.68
N PRO A 159 -3.72 -2.81 11.65
CA PRO A 159 -2.44 -2.58 12.31
C PRO A 159 -1.93 -3.88 12.95
N PRO A 160 -0.61 -4.12 12.93
CA PRO A 160 -0.01 -5.24 13.62
C PRO A 160 -0.41 -5.27 15.10
N PRO A 161 -0.59 -6.47 15.70
CA PRO A 161 -0.89 -6.59 17.11
C PRO A 161 0.14 -5.85 17.98
N GLY A 162 -0.32 -5.01 18.91
CA GLY A 162 0.55 -4.26 19.80
C GLY A 162 1.08 -2.94 19.25
N THR A 163 0.69 -2.54 18.05
CA THR A 163 1.04 -1.22 17.50
C THR A 163 0.24 -0.13 18.22
N PRO A 164 0.88 0.83 18.90
CA PRO A 164 0.18 1.96 19.52
C PRO A 164 -0.52 2.79 18.45
N LEU A 165 -1.84 2.97 18.57
CA LEU A 165 -2.55 3.90 17.71
C LEU A 165 -2.29 5.33 18.18
N PRO A 166 -2.10 6.31 17.27
CA PRO A 166 -2.02 7.71 17.62
C PRO A 166 -3.33 8.14 18.30
N ARG A 167 -3.21 8.92 19.36
CA ARG A 167 -4.33 9.53 20.10
C ARG A 167 -4.80 10.79 19.44
#